data_ec359b96963f2f3c9faa31e088796cca
#
_entry.id   ec359b96963f2f3c9faa31e088796cca
#
_cell.length_a   1.000
_cell.length_b   1.000
_cell.length_c   1.000
_cell.angle_alpha   90.00
_cell.angle_beta   90.00
_cell.angle_gamma   90.00
#
_symmetry.space_group_name_H-M   'P 1'
#
loop_
_entity.id
_entity.type
_entity.pdbx_description
1 polymer ?
#
loop_
_entity_poly.entity_id
_entity_poly.type
_entity_poly.pdbx_seq_one_letter_code
_entity_poly.pdbx_strand_id
1 'polypeptide(L)'
;TKYGPVTHRAVVGGKPVAYAALRSSYFHEIDSLIGFQEFNDPAFIHSAQDFQRAAQEVNYAFNWFYADSKDTAYYNSGANPLRRSTVDPSMPVKADAGFDWQGWNPDGNLASYTPAAQHPQSINQDYFISWNNAQANGYASGGADKSSVHRGDLLDRRVKQLISSGTKVTRVNLTQAMEDAALTDLRAEKVLPELLRVIDKAAVTGPAADAVTKLRDWLAHGGQRAETTSGSKAYTDADAIRILDAWWPQLINAEFKPGLGDGAFTAMTGVLQINETPSGWQQEVPGKHVGQPHSGSSYQHGWWGYVHKDIRAILGDPVAGPLGAKFCGGGDLTRCRQVLLDSLTQAAAQPASAVYPGDANCSAGDQWCADTIIQTPLGGITHDKISTQNRPTFQQVVEFPAKRGATIANLAPGKAVTASS
;
A
#
# COMPACT_ATOMS: atom_id res chain seq x y z
N THR A 1 25.61 -7.18 -18.58
CA THR A 1 25.92 -6.06 -19.50
C THR A 1 26.55 -4.90 -18.71
N LYS A 2 27.09 -3.89 -19.38
CA LYS A 2 27.54 -2.66 -18.70
C LYS A 2 26.41 -1.95 -17.92
N TYR A 3 25.17 -2.20 -18.27
CA TYR A 3 23.97 -1.68 -17.60
C TYR A 3 23.41 -2.62 -16.51
N GLY A 4 24.18 -3.57 -16.04
CA GLY A 4 23.76 -4.53 -15.03
C GLY A 4 23.20 -5.85 -15.59
N PRO A 5 22.50 -6.63 -14.75
CA PRO A 5 21.91 -7.91 -15.15
C PRO A 5 20.74 -7.72 -16.10
N VAL A 6 20.57 -8.67 -17.03
CA VAL A 6 19.34 -8.76 -17.83
C VAL A 6 18.25 -9.39 -16.98
N THR A 7 17.21 -8.63 -16.71
CA THR A 7 16.09 -9.06 -15.85
C THR A 7 14.89 -9.59 -16.65
N HIS A 8 14.67 -9.05 -17.85
CA HIS A 8 13.52 -9.41 -18.70
C HIS A 8 13.90 -9.43 -20.17
N ARG A 9 13.10 -10.14 -20.96
CA ARG A 9 13.17 -10.16 -22.41
C ARG A 9 11.77 -10.03 -23.00
N ALA A 10 11.65 -9.31 -24.11
CA ALA A 10 10.39 -9.11 -24.82
C ALA A 10 10.62 -8.95 -26.33
N VAL A 11 9.54 -8.92 -27.08
CA VAL A 11 9.54 -8.52 -28.48
C VAL A 11 8.78 -7.19 -28.58
N VAL A 12 9.47 -6.14 -29.04
CA VAL A 12 8.91 -4.80 -29.18
C VAL A 12 9.01 -4.38 -30.64
N GLY A 13 7.88 -4.09 -31.25
CA GLY A 13 7.84 -3.76 -32.69
C GLY A 13 8.47 -4.84 -33.59
N GLY A 14 8.25 -6.13 -33.26
CA GLY A 14 8.79 -7.28 -33.98
C GLY A 14 10.26 -7.56 -33.73
N LYS A 15 10.94 -6.84 -32.85
CA LYS A 15 12.37 -7.02 -32.55
C LYS A 15 12.58 -7.55 -31.14
N PRO A 16 13.51 -8.51 -30.93
CA PRO A 16 13.85 -8.98 -29.60
C PRO A 16 14.54 -7.86 -28.81
N VAL A 17 14.08 -7.65 -27.57
CA VAL A 17 14.61 -6.65 -26.64
C VAL A 17 14.96 -7.33 -25.33
N ALA A 18 16.08 -6.93 -24.72
CA ALA A 18 16.49 -7.31 -23.37
C ALA A 18 16.45 -6.07 -22.46
N TYR A 19 15.86 -6.21 -21.30
CA TYR A 19 15.86 -5.17 -20.26
C TYR A 19 16.95 -5.48 -19.24
N ALA A 20 17.84 -4.53 -19.01
CA ALA A 20 18.86 -4.59 -17.96
C ALA A 20 18.49 -3.62 -16.83
N ALA A 21 18.73 -4.04 -15.59
CA ALA A 21 18.50 -3.21 -14.40
C ALA A 21 19.81 -2.54 -13.98
N LEU A 22 19.95 -1.25 -14.24
CA LEU A 22 21.05 -0.45 -13.75
C LEU A 22 20.66 0.21 -12.43
N ARG A 23 21.44 -0.04 -11.38
CA ARG A 23 21.26 0.58 -10.05
C ARG A 23 22.49 1.41 -9.70
N SER A 24 22.29 2.58 -9.13
CA SER A 24 23.38 3.45 -8.67
C SER A 24 24.19 2.85 -7.53
N SER A 25 23.59 1.95 -6.76
CA SER A 25 24.24 1.29 -5.63
C SER A 25 25.17 0.12 -6.01
N TYR A 26 25.15 -0.37 -7.26
CA TYR A 26 26.04 -1.46 -7.64
C TYR A 26 27.50 -1.10 -7.41
N PHE A 27 28.24 -1.98 -6.70
CA PHE A 27 29.60 -1.83 -6.19
C PHE A 27 29.75 -0.86 -5.01
N HIS A 28 28.66 -0.21 -4.55
CA HIS A 28 28.63 0.78 -3.49
C HIS A 28 27.63 0.45 -2.38
N GLU A 29 27.14 -0.79 -2.36
CA GLU A 29 26.10 -1.21 -1.40
C GLU A 29 26.58 -1.10 0.05
N ILE A 30 27.85 -1.42 0.30
CA ILE A 30 28.43 -1.40 1.64
C ILE A 30 28.67 0.01 2.17
N ASP A 31 28.79 1.01 1.30
CA ASP A 31 29.10 2.40 1.68
C ASP A 31 28.01 2.99 2.59
N SER A 32 26.78 2.52 2.44
CA SER A 32 25.65 2.90 3.30
C SER A 32 25.85 2.55 4.78
N LEU A 33 26.78 1.66 5.12
CA LEU A 33 27.10 1.32 6.52
C LEU A 33 27.59 2.52 7.31
N ILE A 34 28.20 3.52 6.67
CA ILE A 34 28.62 4.75 7.34
C ILE A 34 27.43 5.46 7.94
N GLY A 35 26.37 5.70 7.16
CA GLY A 35 25.14 6.34 7.65
C GLY A 35 24.45 5.51 8.75
N PHE A 36 24.43 4.17 8.62
CA PHE A 36 23.89 3.30 9.68
C PHE A 36 24.71 3.34 10.96
N GLN A 37 26.04 3.44 10.87
CA GLN A 37 26.90 3.61 12.03
C GLN A 37 26.60 4.95 12.71
N GLU A 38 26.53 6.04 11.95
CA GLU A 38 26.26 7.39 12.45
C GLU A 38 24.86 7.49 13.10
N PHE A 39 23.82 6.83 12.55
CA PHE A 39 22.50 6.78 13.18
C PHE A 39 22.52 6.15 14.58
N ASN A 40 23.47 5.25 14.84
CA ASN A 40 23.60 4.55 16.11
C ASN A 40 24.68 5.17 17.03
N ASP A 41 25.33 6.25 16.59
CA ASP A 41 26.37 6.91 17.39
C ASP A 41 25.80 8.11 18.15
N PRO A 42 25.61 8.00 19.48
CA PRO A 42 25.15 9.12 20.30
C PRO A 42 26.15 10.27 20.40
N ALA A 43 27.40 10.07 19.96
CA ALA A 43 28.38 11.13 19.87
C ALA A 43 28.27 11.90 18.53
N PHE A 44 27.55 11.35 17.55
CA PHE A 44 27.30 12.01 16.26
C PHE A 44 25.92 12.68 16.22
N ILE A 45 24.85 12.00 16.67
CA ILE A 45 23.48 12.51 16.57
C ILE A 45 23.11 13.36 17.79
N HIS A 46 23.17 14.67 17.64
CA HIS A 46 22.75 15.66 18.65
C HIS A 46 21.59 16.54 18.20
N SER A 47 21.21 16.47 16.92
CA SER A 47 20.19 17.33 16.32
C SER A 47 19.53 16.70 15.10
N ALA A 48 18.41 17.30 14.68
CA ALA A 48 17.75 16.97 13.42
C ALA A 48 18.69 17.12 12.20
N GLN A 49 19.60 18.09 12.24
CA GLN A 49 20.59 18.31 11.18
C GLN A 49 21.64 17.19 11.15
N ASP A 50 22.08 16.71 12.31
CA ASP A 50 23.02 15.58 12.38
C ASP A 50 22.41 14.32 11.80
N PHE A 51 21.13 14.07 12.14
CA PHE A 51 20.36 12.99 11.53
C PHE A 51 20.32 13.11 10.00
N GLN A 52 20.05 14.31 9.45
CA GLN A 52 20.04 14.51 8.00
C GLN A 52 21.43 14.28 7.38
N ARG A 53 22.52 14.65 8.08
CA ARG A 53 23.88 14.34 7.61
C ARG A 53 24.16 12.85 7.56
N ALA A 54 23.79 12.09 8.60
CA ALA A 54 23.91 10.64 8.59
C ALA A 54 23.08 9.99 7.46
N ALA A 55 21.86 10.51 7.22
CA ALA A 55 21.01 10.01 6.14
C ALA A 55 21.58 10.25 4.74
N GLN A 56 22.42 11.28 4.56
CA GLN A 56 23.10 11.56 3.29
C GLN A 56 24.13 10.49 2.91
N GLU A 57 24.70 9.79 3.89
CA GLU A 57 25.66 8.70 3.66
C GLU A 57 24.99 7.39 3.24
N VAL A 58 23.66 7.35 3.20
CA VAL A 58 22.92 6.15 2.80
C VAL A 58 22.63 6.17 1.30
N ASN A 59 23.24 5.26 0.55
CA ASN A 59 23.10 5.15 -0.91
C ASN A 59 21.78 4.52 -1.35
N TYR A 60 21.04 3.87 -0.44
CA TYR A 60 19.71 3.36 -0.72
C TYR A 60 18.66 4.47 -0.70
N ALA A 61 17.67 4.38 -1.58
CA ALA A 61 16.56 5.31 -1.62
C ALA A 61 15.51 4.95 -0.56
N PHE A 62 15.55 5.61 0.59
CA PHE A 62 14.60 5.43 1.69
C PHE A 62 14.07 6.75 2.23
N ASN A 63 12.90 6.68 2.88
CA ASN A 63 12.33 7.76 3.66
C ASN A 63 12.75 7.57 5.12
N TRP A 64 13.57 8.44 5.63
CA TRP A 64 14.08 8.44 7.01
C TRP A 64 13.37 9.49 7.85
N PHE A 65 13.07 9.13 9.08
CA PHE A 65 12.39 10.00 10.02
C PHE A 65 13.18 10.07 11.33
N TYR A 66 13.18 11.24 11.92
CA TYR A 66 13.79 11.54 13.20
C TYR A 66 12.78 12.22 14.10
N ALA A 67 12.81 11.91 15.38
CA ALA A 67 12.09 12.64 16.41
C ALA A 67 12.88 12.61 17.72
N ASP A 68 12.93 13.75 18.38
CA ASP A 68 13.39 13.88 19.75
C ASP A 68 12.43 14.75 20.58
N SER A 69 12.86 15.23 21.75
CA SER A 69 12.02 16.05 22.62
C SER A 69 11.78 17.49 22.13
N LYS A 70 12.40 17.90 21.04
CA LYS A 70 12.36 19.27 20.48
C LYS A 70 11.97 19.29 19.02
N ASP A 71 12.57 18.39 18.23
CA ASP A 71 12.55 18.47 16.79
C ASP A 71 12.02 17.16 16.15
N THR A 72 11.43 17.33 14.98
CA THR A 72 11.18 16.25 14.02
C THR A 72 11.92 16.54 12.73
N ALA A 73 12.36 15.50 12.03
CA ALA A 73 12.97 15.69 10.72
C ALA A 73 12.62 14.55 9.75
N TYR A 74 12.75 14.87 8.48
CA TYR A 74 12.64 13.95 7.37
C TYR A 74 13.78 14.14 6.38
N TYR A 75 14.25 13.05 5.80
CA TYR A 75 15.20 13.04 4.69
C TYR A 75 14.94 11.85 3.77
N ASN A 76 14.94 12.07 2.45
CA ASN A 76 14.92 11.00 1.45
C ASN A 76 16.34 10.75 0.97
N SER A 77 16.92 9.61 1.34
CA SER A 77 18.27 9.21 0.96
C SER A 77 18.36 8.63 -0.45
N GLY A 78 19.56 8.33 -0.87
CA GLY A 78 19.87 7.59 -2.07
C GLY A 78 20.85 8.27 -3.00
N ALA A 79 21.72 7.51 -3.64
CA ALA A 79 22.57 7.97 -4.73
C ALA A 79 21.73 8.14 -6.00
N ASN A 80 21.03 9.28 -6.13
CA ASN A 80 20.14 9.58 -7.25
C ASN A 80 20.91 10.21 -8.42
N PRO A 81 21.15 9.47 -9.53
CA PRO A 81 21.95 9.98 -10.64
C PRO A 81 21.24 11.13 -11.36
N LEU A 82 21.99 12.13 -11.75
CA LEU A 82 21.50 13.20 -12.63
C LEU A 82 21.19 12.64 -14.01
N ARG A 83 20.04 13.01 -14.52
CA ARG A 83 19.52 12.60 -15.85
C ARG A 83 19.27 13.82 -16.71
N ARG A 84 19.22 13.63 -18.02
CA ARG A 84 18.73 14.68 -18.93
C ARG A 84 17.24 14.93 -18.66
N SER A 85 16.79 16.16 -18.80
CA SER A 85 15.41 16.56 -18.56
C SER A 85 14.37 15.85 -19.44
N THR A 86 14.81 15.25 -20.54
CA THR A 86 13.97 14.48 -21.47
C THR A 86 13.80 13.01 -21.05
N VAL A 87 14.49 12.56 -19.99
CA VAL A 87 14.43 11.18 -19.50
C VAL A 87 13.44 11.08 -18.34
N ASP A 88 12.39 10.30 -18.52
CA ASP A 88 11.49 9.90 -17.43
C ASP A 88 12.17 8.80 -16.60
N PRO A 89 12.51 9.06 -15.33
CA PRO A 89 13.19 8.09 -14.48
C PRO A 89 12.33 6.88 -14.10
N SER A 90 11.03 6.93 -14.32
CA SER A 90 10.08 5.85 -14.02
C SER A 90 9.88 4.87 -15.19
N MET A 91 10.44 5.18 -16.36
CA MET A 91 10.25 4.40 -17.58
C MET A 91 11.55 3.74 -18.04
N PRO A 92 11.49 2.54 -18.65
CA PRO A 92 12.63 1.96 -19.33
C PRO A 92 13.12 2.86 -20.46
N VAL A 93 14.42 3.02 -20.58
CA VAL A 93 15.07 3.82 -21.63
C VAL A 93 15.94 2.95 -22.54
N LYS A 94 16.28 3.45 -23.72
CA LYS A 94 17.22 2.77 -24.60
C LYS A 94 18.63 2.71 -24.00
N ALA A 95 19.32 1.61 -24.23
CA ALA A 95 20.74 1.46 -23.87
C ALA A 95 21.62 2.23 -24.87
N ASP A 96 21.61 3.53 -24.76
CA ASP A 96 22.23 4.50 -25.64
C ASP A 96 22.80 5.65 -24.80
N ALA A 97 23.97 6.19 -25.18
CA ALA A 97 24.63 7.26 -24.46
C ALA A 97 23.75 8.53 -24.27
N GLY A 98 22.74 8.72 -25.14
CA GLY A 98 21.76 9.79 -24.99
C GLY A 98 20.88 9.66 -23.75
N PHE A 99 20.75 8.44 -23.18
CA PHE A 99 19.96 8.13 -22.00
C PHE A 99 20.78 7.76 -20.78
N ASP A 100 22.12 7.67 -20.92
CA ASP A 100 23.02 7.38 -19.81
C ASP A 100 22.91 8.50 -18.75
N TRP A 101 23.18 8.15 -17.50
CA TRP A 101 23.31 9.13 -16.42
C TRP A 101 24.44 10.12 -16.70
N GLN A 102 24.31 11.35 -16.24
CA GLN A 102 25.35 12.34 -16.44
C GLN A 102 26.64 11.91 -15.72
N GLY A 103 27.76 11.99 -16.43
CA GLY A 103 29.07 11.59 -15.91
C GLY A 103 29.20 10.10 -15.57
N TRP A 104 28.31 9.24 -16.10
CA TRP A 104 28.36 7.83 -15.77
C TRP A 104 29.61 7.13 -16.31
N ASN A 105 30.32 6.45 -15.40
CA ASN A 105 31.43 5.56 -15.68
C ASN A 105 31.01 4.12 -15.35
N PRO A 106 30.86 3.24 -16.36
CA PRO A 106 30.41 1.86 -16.13
C PRO A 106 31.41 0.99 -15.35
N ASP A 107 32.70 1.28 -15.37
CA ASP A 107 33.71 0.45 -14.69
C ASP A 107 33.60 0.52 -13.17
N GLY A 108 33.33 1.73 -12.62
CA GLY A 108 33.11 1.93 -11.19
C GLY A 108 31.65 2.17 -10.84
N ASN A 109 30.77 2.19 -11.84
CA ASN A 109 29.36 2.57 -11.68
C ASN A 109 29.15 3.90 -10.92
N LEU A 110 30.01 4.86 -11.16
CA LEU A 110 29.93 6.21 -10.62
C LEU A 110 29.23 7.14 -11.60
N ALA A 111 28.54 8.13 -11.10
CA ALA A 111 27.85 9.14 -11.89
C ALA A 111 27.87 10.50 -11.18
N SER A 112 27.35 11.52 -11.82
CA SER A 112 27.00 12.76 -11.13
C SER A 112 25.66 12.56 -10.40
N TYR A 113 25.62 12.83 -9.11
CA TYR A 113 24.46 12.62 -8.26
C TYR A 113 23.79 13.94 -7.88
N THR A 114 22.50 13.87 -7.56
CA THR A 114 21.75 14.98 -7.01
C THR A 114 22.41 15.45 -5.70
N PRO A 115 22.71 16.74 -5.55
CA PRO A 115 23.28 17.26 -4.31
C PRO A 115 22.38 17.03 -3.10
N ALA A 116 22.96 16.75 -1.94
CA ALA A 116 22.24 16.48 -0.70
C ALA A 116 21.16 17.53 -0.35
N ALA A 117 21.46 18.81 -0.58
CA ALA A 117 20.52 19.91 -0.33
C ALA A 117 19.29 19.92 -1.24
N GLN A 118 19.31 19.18 -2.35
CA GLN A 118 18.19 19.05 -3.30
C GLN A 118 17.35 17.79 -3.06
N HIS A 119 17.77 16.93 -2.13
CA HIS A 119 16.95 15.80 -1.71
C HIS A 119 15.71 16.29 -0.96
N PRO A 120 14.55 15.61 -1.12
CA PRO A 120 13.37 15.90 -0.32
C PRO A 120 13.71 15.79 1.18
N GLN A 121 13.54 16.88 1.91
CA GLN A 121 13.89 16.98 3.32
C GLN A 121 13.10 18.09 4.02
N SER A 122 12.90 17.96 5.31
CA SER A 122 12.33 19.03 6.13
C SER A 122 12.67 18.83 7.61
N ILE A 123 12.55 19.92 8.39
CA ILE A 123 12.67 19.93 9.84
C ILE A 123 11.45 20.64 10.40
N ASN A 124 10.88 20.08 11.48
CA ASN A 124 9.74 20.63 12.23
C ASN A 124 8.49 20.88 11.37
N GLN A 125 8.20 19.94 10.46
CA GLN A 125 6.90 19.85 9.82
C GLN A 125 5.90 19.25 10.81
N ASP A 126 4.64 19.65 10.73
CA ASP A 126 3.58 19.24 11.67
C ASP A 126 3.44 17.72 11.78
N TYR A 127 3.56 17.01 10.67
CA TYR A 127 3.56 15.55 10.64
C TYR A 127 4.19 15.01 9.35
N PHE A 128 4.51 13.72 9.36
CA PHE A 128 4.98 12.96 8.20
C PHE A 128 4.21 11.66 8.08
N ILE A 129 3.92 11.27 6.85
CA ILE A 129 3.39 9.95 6.51
C ILE A 129 4.20 9.36 5.37
N SER A 130 4.59 8.10 5.52
CA SER A 130 5.27 7.35 4.46
C SER A 130 4.56 6.02 4.23
N TRP A 131 4.38 5.69 2.96
CA TRP A 131 3.91 4.37 2.50
C TRP A 131 4.88 3.79 1.46
N ASN A 132 6.18 4.09 1.60
CA ASN A 132 7.25 3.81 0.63
C ASN A 132 7.06 4.56 -0.70
N ASN A 133 6.42 5.72 -0.65
CA ASN A 133 6.16 6.56 -1.81
C ASN A 133 7.43 7.24 -2.32
N ALA A 134 7.42 7.56 -3.60
CA ALA A 134 8.35 8.53 -4.17
C ALA A 134 7.98 9.94 -3.69
N GLN A 135 8.90 10.67 -3.09
CA GLN A 135 8.65 11.99 -2.51
C GLN A 135 8.65 13.10 -3.57
N ALA A 136 9.37 12.89 -4.66
CA ALA A 136 9.41 13.78 -5.81
C ALA A 136 9.71 12.99 -7.08
N ASN A 137 9.56 13.62 -8.24
CA ASN A 137 9.91 12.99 -9.50
C ASN A 137 11.40 12.62 -9.52
N GLY A 138 11.72 11.38 -9.87
CA GLY A 138 13.07 10.85 -9.86
C GLY A 138 13.58 10.33 -8.53
N TYR A 139 12.82 10.50 -7.45
CA TYR A 139 13.12 9.95 -6.12
C TYR A 139 12.21 8.76 -5.81
N ALA A 140 12.78 7.72 -5.26
CA ALA A 140 12.04 6.52 -4.87
C ALA A 140 12.49 6.05 -3.49
N SER A 141 11.62 5.30 -2.81
CA SER A 141 11.92 4.66 -1.53
C SER A 141 11.93 3.14 -1.69
N GLY A 142 12.74 2.63 -2.61
CA GLY A 142 12.78 1.20 -2.90
C GLY A 142 12.72 0.90 -4.39
N GLY A 143 12.32 -0.30 -4.77
CA GLY A 143 12.33 -0.79 -6.13
C GLY A 143 11.38 -0.08 -7.10
N ALA A 144 11.29 -0.61 -8.31
CA ALA A 144 10.37 -0.14 -9.35
C ALA A 144 8.89 -0.35 -8.98
N ASP A 145 8.64 -1.12 -7.95
CA ASP A 145 7.32 -1.44 -7.44
C ASP A 145 6.74 -0.21 -6.68
N LYS A 146 5.92 0.51 -7.37
CA LYS A 146 5.17 1.66 -6.83
C LYS A 146 3.84 1.16 -6.31
N SER A 147 3.82 0.73 -5.07
CA SER A 147 2.57 0.39 -4.40
C SER A 147 1.53 1.51 -4.51
N SER A 148 0.26 1.18 -4.32
CA SER A 148 -0.85 2.11 -4.47
C SER A 148 -0.60 3.44 -3.75
N VAL A 149 -0.80 4.54 -4.47
CA VAL A 149 -0.70 5.91 -3.94
C VAL A 149 -1.67 6.18 -2.78
N HIS A 150 -2.70 5.36 -2.63
CA HIS A 150 -3.72 5.52 -1.60
C HIS A 150 -3.41 4.80 -0.28
N ARG A 151 -2.30 4.08 -0.17
CA ARG A 151 -1.90 3.44 1.10
C ARG A 151 -1.80 4.42 2.27
N GLY A 152 -1.33 5.64 2.01
CA GLY A 152 -1.19 6.68 3.02
C GLY A 152 -2.46 7.47 3.31
N ASP A 153 -3.42 7.50 2.38
CA ASP A 153 -4.61 8.36 2.48
C ASP A 153 -5.46 8.04 3.72
N LEU A 154 -5.58 6.77 4.07
CA LEU A 154 -6.35 6.32 5.23
C LEU A 154 -5.81 6.91 6.52
N LEU A 155 -4.50 6.98 6.66
CA LEU A 155 -3.83 7.52 7.83
C LEU A 155 -3.72 9.05 7.76
N ASP A 156 -3.36 9.60 6.61
CA ASP A 156 -3.20 11.05 6.38
C ASP A 156 -4.44 11.84 6.79
N ARG A 157 -5.61 11.42 6.36
CA ARG A 157 -6.87 12.05 6.71
C ARG A 157 -7.09 12.08 8.23
N ARG A 158 -6.81 10.98 8.92
CA ARG A 158 -7.01 10.86 10.36
C ARG A 158 -6.01 11.69 11.15
N VAL A 159 -4.76 11.72 10.73
CA VAL A 159 -3.74 12.57 11.34
C VAL A 159 -4.07 14.05 11.13
N LYS A 160 -4.48 14.45 9.94
CA LYS A 160 -4.96 15.82 9.66
C LYS A 160 -6.15 16.19 10.53
N GLN A 161 -7.08 15.28 10.71
CA GLN A 161 -8.25 15.51 11.60
C GLN A 161 -7.83 15.69 13.05
N LEU A 162 -6.89 14.89 13.56
CA LEU A 162 -6.34 15.07 14.90
C LEU A 162 -5.69 16.45 15.06
N ILE A 163 -4.87 16.87 14.12
CA ILE A 163 -4.17 18.17 14.17
C ILE A 163 -5.18 19.32 14.09
N SER A 164 -6.14 19.25 13.16
CA SER A 164 -7.13 20.31 12.95
C SER A 164 -8.16 20.44 14.08
N SER A 165 -8.35 19.39 14.88
CA SER A 165 -9.26 19.44 16.04
C SER A 165 -8.78 20.35 17.17
N GLY A 166 -7.50 20.78 17.13
CA GLY A 166 -6.86 21.53 18.22
C GLY A 166 -6.62 20.71 19.49
N THR A 167 -6.95 19.43 19.47
CA THR A 167 -6.69 18.51 20.58
C THR A 167 -5.23 18.12 20.60
N LYS A 168 -4.61 18.09 21.78
CA LYS A 168 -3.23 17.62 21.92
C LYS A 168 -3.12 16.18 21.43
N VAL A 169 -2.22 15.93 20.48
CA VAL A 169 -1.92 14.57 20.02
C VAL A 169 -1.24 13.78 21.14
N THR A 170 -1.77 12.62 21.45
CA THR A 170 -1.27 11.69 22.46
C THR A 170 -0.99 10.34 21.82
N ARG A 171 -0.28 9.47 22.54
CA ARG A 171 -0.09 8.08 22.10
C ARG A 171 -1.43 7.36 21.86
N VAL A 172 -2.42 7.62 22.73
CA VAL A 172 -3.74 6.98 22.64
C VAL A 172 -4.46 7.37 21.35
N ASN A 173 -4.64 8.68 21.09
CA ASN A 173 -5.38 9.10 19.90
C ASN A 173 -4.61 8.86 18.60
N LEU A 174 -3.27 8.82 18.64
CA LEU A 174 -2.47 8.43 17.48
C LEU A 174 -2.61 6.92 17.20
N THR A 175 -2.59 6.08 18.25
CA THR A 175 -2.87 4.64 18.12
C THR A 175 -4.27 4.41 17.55
N GLN A 176 -5.28 5.12 18.06
CA GLN A 176 -6.64 5.02 17.53
C GLN A 176 -6.72 5.40 16.05
N ALA A 177 -6.01 6.45 15.62
CA ALA A 177 -5.96 6.82 14.20
C ALA A 177 -5.34 5.72 13.33
N MET A 178 -4.34 5.00 13.85
CA MET A 178 -3.73 3.85 13.17
C MET A 178 -4.69 2.65 13.09
N GLU A 179 -5.37 2.34 14.20
CA GLU A 179 -6.38 1.28 14.27
C GLU A 179 -7.54 1.55 13.31
N ASP A 180 -8.12 2.74 13.35
CA ASP A 180 -9.20 3.15 12.46
C ASP A 180 -8.79 3.09 10.99
N ALA A 181 -7.53 3.42 10.67
CA ALA A 181 -7.00 3.27 9.33
C ALA A 181 -6.85 1.79 8.93
N ALA A 182 -6.39 0.96 9.85
CA ALA A 182 -6.20 -0.48 9.60
C ALA A 182 -7.54 -1.23 9.42
N LEU A 183 -8.58 -0.85 10.15
CA LEU A 183 -9.92 -1.43 10.06
C LEU A 183 -10.65 -1.07 8.75
N THR A 184 -10.27 0.03 8.10
CA THR A 184 -10.99 0.51 6.91
C THR A 184 -10.69 -0.34 5.68
N ASP A 185 -11.72 -0.84 5.02
CA ASP A 185 -11.60 -1.47 3.70
C ASP A 185 -11.35 -0.40 2.64
N LEU A 186 -10.19 -0.46 1.99
CA LEU A 186 -9.79 0.54 1.00
C LEU A 186 -10.73 0.58 -0.21
N ARG A 187 -11.29 -0.57 -0.60
CA ARG A 187 -12.28 -0.67 -1.67
C ARG A 187 -13.57 0.04 -1.28
N ALA A 188 -14.00 -0.12 -0.02
CA ALA A 188 -15.18 0.55 0.50
C ALA A 188 -14.98 2.06 0.55
N GLU A 189 -13.85 2.53 1.04
CA GLU A 189 -13.61 3.97 1.17
C GLU A 189 -13.37 4.67 -0.17
N LYS A 190 -12.59 4.06 -1.07
CA LYS A 190 -12.12 4.73 -2.29
C LYS A 190 -12.94 4.42 -3.53
N VAL A 191 -13.50 3.21 -3.62
CA VAL A 191 -14.11 2.74 -4.87
C VAL A 191 -15.62 2.65 -4.77
N LEU A 192 -16.14 2.13 -3.66
CA LEU A 192 -17.59 1.94 -3.49
C LEU A 192 -18.40 3.23 -3.68
N PRO A 193 -17.97 4.43 -3.23
CA PRO A 193 -18.69 5.66 -3.51
C PRO A 193 -18.88 5.90 -5.01
N GLU A 194 -17.87 5.64 -5.83
CA GLU A 194 -17.92 5.85 -7.26
C GLU A 194 -18.79 4.80 -7.97
N LEU A 195 -18.75 3.56 -7.53
CA LEU A 195 -19.66 2.51 -8.01
C LEU A 195 -21.12 2.88 -7.72
N LEU A 196 -21.40 3.36 -6.52
CA LEU A 196 -22.74 3.82 -6.13
C LEU A 196 -23.19 5.03 -6.96
N ARG A 197 -22.32 5.96 -7.31
CA ARG A 197 -22.64 7.08 -8.21
C ARG A 197 -23.08 6.62 -9.60
N VAL A 198 -22.52 5.51 -10.12
CA VAL A 198 -22.98 4.91 -11.37
C VAL A 198 -24.33 4.24 -11.18
N ILE A 199 -24.49 3.45 -10.12
CA ILE A 199 -25.72 2.73 -9.80
C ILE A 199 -26.89 3.72 -9.62
N ASP A 200 -26.67 4.86 -9.00
CA ASP A 200 -27.66 5.88 -8.67
C ASP A 200 -28.14 6.73 -9.85
N LYS A 201 -27.64 6.48 -11.06
CA LYS A 201 -28.16 7.17 -12.25
C LYS A 201 -29.63 6.83 -12.55
N ALA A 202 -30.15 5.77 -11.96
CA ALA A 202 -31.58 5.44 -11.96
C ALA A 202 -31.94 4.63 -10.71
N ALA A 203 -33.22 4.56 -10.37
CA ALA A 203 -33.71 3.76 -9.25
C ALA A 203 -33.25 2.29 -9.36
N VAL A 204 -32.88 1.71 -8.22
CA VAL A 204 -32.53 0.29 -8.11
C VAL A 204 -33.75 -0.47 -7.59
N THR A 205 -34.10 -1.53 -8.27
CA THR A 205 -35.21 -2.41 -7.90
C THR A 205 -34.77 -3.88 -7.92
N GLY A 206 -35.59 -4.76 -7.38
CA GLY A 206 -35.30 -6.19 -7.36
C GLY A 206 -34.19 -6.59 -6.38
N PRO A 207 -33.51 -7.72 -6.61
CA PRO A 207 -32.56 -8.31 -5.65
C PRO A 207 -31.34 -7.43 -5.34
N ALA A 208 -30.93 -6.53 -6.25
CA ALA A 208 -29.82 -5.65 -6.03
C ALA A 208 -30.12 -4.52 -5.01
N ALA A 209 -31.41 -4.17 -4.80
CA ALA A 209 -31.79 -3.03 -3.96
C ALA A 209 -31.36 -3.22 -2.49
N ASP A 210 -31.56 -4.40 -1.93
CA ASP A 210 -31.14 -4.74 -0.56
C ASP A 210 -29.59 -4.69 -0.43
N ALA A 211 -28.90 -5.26 -1.40
CA ALA A 211 -27.44 -5.23 -1.43
C ALA A 211 -26.90 -3.79 -1.48
N VAL A 212 -27.47 -2.94 -2.33
CA VAL A 212 -27.09 -1.52 -2.41
C VAL A 212 -27.35 -0.80 -1.09
N THR A 213 -28.47 -1.09 -0.43
CA THR A 213 -28.79 -0.50 0.89
C THR A 213 -27.74 -0.90 1.93
N LYS A 214 -27.44 -2.19 2.06
CA LYS A 214 -26.41 -2.68 2.98
C LYS A 214 -25.03 -2.06 2.73
N LEU A 215 -24.62 -1.96 1.46
CA LEU A 215 -23.35 -1.33 1.11
C LEU A 215 -23.31 0.16 1.45
N ARG A 216 -24.43 0.88 1.31
CA ARG A 216 -24.52 2.30 1.72
C ARG A 216 -24.44 2.47 3.23
N ASP A 217 -25.16 1.63 3.98
CA ASP A 217 -25.16 1.68 5.43
C ASP A 217 -23.75 1.41 5.96
N TRP A 218 -23.07 0.40 5.44
CA TRP A 218 -21.67 0.14 5.77
C TRP A 218 -20.75 1.32 5.43
N LEU A 219 -20.91 1.92 4.25
CA LEU A 219 -20.14 3.10 3.86
C LEU A 219 -20.40 4.29 4.81
N ALA A 220 -21.65 4.47 5.28
CA ALA A 220 -21.99 5.49 6.27
C ALA A 220 -21.35 5.21 7.63
N HIS A 221 -21.09 3.95 7.97
CA HIS A 221 -20.28 3.55 9.14
C HIS A 221 -18.77 3.65 8.90
N GLY A 222 -18.32 4.24 7.79
CA GLY A 222 -16.90 4.45 7.45
C GLY A 222 -16.23 3.33 6.69
N GLY A 223 -16.97 2.34 6.20
CA GLY A 223 -16.42 1.22 5.42
C GLY A 223 -15.45 0.35 6.21
N GLN A 224 -15.67 0.22 7.52
CA GLN A 224 -14.78 -0.48 8.44
C GLN A 224 -15.16 -1.95 8.61
N ARG A 225 -14.15 -2.80 8.80
CA ARG A 225 -14.31 -4.19 9.24
C ARG A 225 -14.22 -4.24 10.76
N ALA A 226 -15.16 -3.55 11.42
CA ALA A 226 -15.18 -3.40 12.86
C ALA A 226 -16.01 -4.52 13.52
N GLU A 227 -15.47 -5.10 14.60
CA GLU A 227 -16.22 -6.06 15.41
C GLU A 227 -17.44 -5.38 16.07
N THR A 228 -18.51 -6.15 16.27
CA THR A 228 -19.70 -5.69 17.01
C THR A 228 -19.37 -5.25 18.44
N THR A 229 -18.49 -6.00 19.08
CA THR A 229 -17.85 -5.69 20.36
C THR A 229 -16.46 -6.31 20.33
N SER A 230 -15.52 -5.74 21.05
CA SER A 230 -14.14 -6.24 21.10
C SER A 230 -14.09 -7.73 21.46
N GLY A 231 -13.46 -8.53 20.62
CA GLY A 231 -13.33 -9.99 20.78
C GLY A 231 -14.55 -10.81 20.41
N SER A 232 -15.59 -10.20 19.80
CA SER A 232 -16.81 -10.93 19.37
C SER A 232 -16.57 -11.85 18.19
N LYS A 233 -15.50 -11.63 17.42
CA LYS A 233 -15.20 -12.36 16.19
C LYS A 233 -16.34 -12.29 15.14
N ALA A 234 -17.10 -11.21 15.17
CA ALA A 234 -18.20 -10.93 14.25
C ALA A 234 -18.23 -9.46 13.88
N TYR A 235 -18.38 -9.15 12.60
CA TYR A 235 -18.41 -7.78 12.11
C TYR A 235 -19.81 -7.16 12.25
N THR A 236 -19.85 -5.87 12.55
CA THR A 236 -21.10 -5.08 12.60
C THR A 236 -21.84 -5.12 11.27
N ASP A 237 -21.10 -4.94 10.17
CA ASP A 237 -21.65 -4.90 8.81
C ASP A 237 -21.32 -6.19 8.01
N ALA A 238 -21.38 -7.36 8.65
CA ALA A 238 -20.95 -8.64 8.11
C ALA A 238 -21.53 -8.96 6.72
N ASP A 239 -22.81 -8.68 6.51
CA ASP A 239 -23.47 -8.92 5.22
C ASP A 239 -22.92 -8.01 4.11
N ALA A 240 -22.73 -6.71 4.38
CA ALA A 240 -22.19 -5.77 3.41
C ALA A 240 -20.75 -6.12 3.02
N ILE A 241 -19.95 -6.47 4.01
CA ILE A 241 -18.56 -6.94 3.82
C ILE A 241 -18.55 -8.19 2.94
N ARG A 242 -19.38 -9.19 3.24
CA ARG A 242 -19.51 -10.40 2.44
C ARG A 242 -19.95 -10.10 1.00
N ILE A 243 -20.91 -9.21 0.83
CA ILE A 243 -21.37 -8.80 -0.50
C ILE A 243 -20.23 -8.16 -1.29
N LEU A 244 -19.45 -7.23 -0.70
CA LEU A 244 -18.33 -6.61 -1.40
C LEU A 244 -17.22 -7.62 -1.71
N ASP A 245 -16.90 -8.52 -0.80
CA ASP A 245 -15.90 -9.57 -1.00
C ASP A 245 -16.30 -10.53 -2.15
N ALA A 246 -17.57 -10.88 -2.25
CA ALA A 246 -18.11 -11.65 -3.35
C ALA A 246 -18.18 -10.87 -4.66
N TRP A 247 -18.54 -9.59 -4.58
CA TRP A 247 -18.74 -8.75 -5.75
C TRP A 247 -17.41 -8.36 -6.43
N TRP A 248 -16.38 -8.09 -5.65
CA TRP A 248 -15.12 -7.57 -6.14
C TRP A 248 -14.50 -8.40 -7.28
N PRO A 249 -14.30 -9.71 -7.16
CA PRO A 249 -13.76 -10.51 -8.25
C PRO A 249 -14.70 -10.59 -9.46
N GLN A 250 -16.01 -10.58 -9.24
CA GLN A 250 -17.00 -10.61 -10.32
C GLN A 250 -17.01 -9.28 -11.08
N LEU A 251 -16.94 -8.16 -10.34
CA LEU A 251 -16.84 -6.82 -10.90
C LEU A 251 -15.59 -6.69 -11.79
N ILE A 252 -14.43 -7.06 -11.30
CA ILE A 252 -13.17 -6.98 -12.06
C ILE A 252 -13.27 -7.80 -13.37
N ASN A 253 -13.80 -9.01 -13.30
CA ASN A 253 -14.03 -9.84 -14.48
C ASN A 253 -14.98 -9.18 -15.47
N ALA A 254 -16.13 -8.67 -14.99
CA ALA A 254 -17.16 -8.08 -15.83
C ALA A 254 -16.72 -6.74 -16.45
N GLU A 255 -15.93 -5.97 -15.74
CA GLU A 255 -15.43 -4.68 -16.18
C GLU A 255 -14.28 -4.78 -17.20
N PHE A 256 -13.24 -5.54 -16.85
CA PHE A 256 -11.97 -5.51 -17.61
C PHE A 256 -11.81 -6.63 -18.63
N LYS A 257 -12.29 -7.83 -18.35
CA LYS A 257 -12.04 -8.99 -19.22
C LYS A 257 -12.58 -8.81 -20.64
N PRO A 258 -13.79 -8.24 -20.86
CA PRO A 258 -14.31 -8.04 -22.21
C PRO A 258 -13.44 -7.10 -23.07
N GLY A 259 -12.87 -6.08 -22.46
CA GLY A 259 -12.02 -5.10 -23.17
C GLY A 259 -10.57 -5.52 -23.34
N LEU A 260 -10.03 -6.29 -22.38
CA LEU A 260 -8.65 -6.78 -22.42
C LEU A 260 -8.48 -8.07 -23.23
N GLY A 261 -9.54 -8.87 -23.30
CA GLY A 261 -9.48 -10.25 -23.80
C GLY A 261 -8.79 -11.21 -22.83
N ASP A 262 -8.98 -12.50 -23.04
CA ASP A 262 -8.51 -13.55 -22.11
C ASP A 262 -7.01 -13.51 -21.85
N GLY A 263 -6.21 -13.31 -22.89
CA GLY A 263 -4.75 -13.33 -22.78
C GLY A 263 -4.19 -12.20 -21.89
N ALA A 264 -4.57 -10.95 -22.16
CA ALA A 264 -4.11 -9.81 -21.39
C ALA A 264 -4.69 -9.82 -19.97
N PHE A 265 -5.98 -10.17 -19.83
CA PHE A 265 -6.61 -10.28 -18.52
C PHE A 265 -5.91 -11.33 -17.63
N THR A 266 -5.64 -12.52 -18.16
CA THR A 266 -4.90 -13.58 -17.44
C THR A 266 -3.48 -13.14 -17.06
N ALA A 267 -2.78 -12.44 -17.96
CA ALA A 267 -1.45 -11.91 -17.65
C ALA A 267 -1.50 -10.88 -16.53
N MET A 268 -2.48 -9.98 -16.54
CA MET A 268 -2.66 -8.96 -15.50
C MET A 268 -3.06 -9.58 -14.16
N THR A 269 -3.99 -10.53 -14.12
CA THR A 269 -4.36 -11.23 -12.87
C THR A 269 -3.23 -12.06 -12.28
N GLY A 270 -2.20 -12.35 -13.06
CA GLY A 270 -0.98 -12.96 -12.57
C GLY A 270 -0.04 -12.01 -11.84
N VAL A 271 -0.28 -10.70 -11.95
CA VAL A 271 0.52 -9.65 -11.31
C VAL A 271 -0.33 -8.85 -10.32
N LEU A 272 -1.56 -8.50 -10.72
CA LEU A 272 -2.51 -7.78 -9.88
C LEU A 272 -3.43 -8.78 -9.19
N GLN A 273 -3.45 -8.73 -7.89
CA GLN A 273 -4.29 -9.62 -7.09
C GLN A 273 -5.75 -9.20 -7.18
N ILE A 274 -6.64 -10.17 -7.46
CA ILE A 274 -8.08 -9.93 -7.49
C ILE A 274 -8.65 -9.87 -6.08
N ASN A 275 -8.21 -10.78 -5.19
CA ASN A 275 -8.67 -10.73 -3.81
C ASN A 275 -7.89 -9.67 -3.04
N GLU A 276 -8.57 -8.63 -2.64
CA GLU A 276 -8.02 -7.49 -1.91
C GLU A 276 -8.56 -7.38 -0.48
N THR A 277 -8.91 -8.53 0.11
CA THR A 277 -9.29 -8.60 1.52
C THR A 277 -8.11 -8.30 2.45
N PRO A 278 -8.33 -7.95 3.72
CA PRO A 278 -7.26 -7.63 4.68
C PRO A 278 -6.23 -8.73 4.86
N SER A 279 -6.63 -9.99 4.83
CA SER A 279 -5.73 -11.14 4.96
C SER A 279 -4.98 -11.49 3.67
N GLY A 280 -5.35 -10.90 2.54
CA GLY A 280 -4.84 -11.30 1.23
C GLY A 280 -5.23 -12.73 0.83
N TRP A 281 -6.35 -13.22 1.38
CA TRP A 281 -6.79 -14.58 1.16
C TRP A 281 -7.07 -14.85 -0.32
N GLN A 282 -6.22 -15.65 -0.95
CA GLN A 282 -6.36 -16.03 -2.36
C GLN A 282 -6.21 -17.52 -2.55
N GLN A 283 -6.92 -18.05 -3.53
CA GLN A 283 -6.59 -19.37 -4.05
C GLN A 283 -5.20 -19.32 -4.67
N GLU A 284 -4.35 -20.28 -4.29
CA GLU A 284 -3.07 -20.47 -4.98
C GLU A 284 -3.30 -20.68 -6.48
N VAL A 285 -2.62 -19.90 -7.29
CA VAL A 285 -2.48 -20.19 -8.70
C VAL A 285 -1.19 -20.98 -8.87
N PRO A 286 -1.24 -22.25 -9.33
CA PRO A 286 -0.04 -23.07 -9.47
C PRO A 286 1.05 -22.36 -10.27
N GLY A 287 2.26 -22.33 -9.72
CA GLY A 287 3.45 -21.72 -10.36
C GLY A 287 3.56 -20.21 -10.27
N LYS A 288 2.68 -19.54 -9.51
CA LYS A 288 2.76 -18.09 -9.26
C LYS A 288 2.79 -17.83 -7.77
N HIS A 289 3.68 -16.93 -7.33
CA HIS A 289 3.63 -16.37 -5.99
C HIS A 289 2.48 -15.36 -5.88
N VAL A 290 1.26 -15.83 -5.95
CA VAL A 290 0.10 -15.08 -5.51
C VAL A 290 -0.01 -15.24 -4.00
N GLY A 291 -0.41 -14.18 -3.31
CA GLY A 291 -0.42 -14.14 -1.86
C GLY A 291 -1.02 -15.39 -1.24
N GLN A 292 -0.30 -15.96 -0.28
CA GLN A 292 -0.78 -17.07 0.50
C GLN A 292 -1.97 -16.62 1.36
N PRO A 293 -2.93 -17.51 1.61
CA PRO A 293 -3.99 -17.23 2.59
C PRO A 293 -3.37 -16.74 3.91
N HIS A 294 -4.01 -15.78 4.55
CA HIS A 294 -3.57 -15.23 5.85
C HIS A 294 -2.22 -14.51 5.87
N SER A 295 -1.67 -14.12 4.74
CA SER A 295 -0.36 -13.46 4.66
C SER A 295 -0.40 -11.94 4.69
N GLY A 296 -1.58 -11.35 4.70
CA GLY A 296 -1.80 -9.91 4.74
C GLY A 296 -2.38 -9.32 3.46
N SER A 297 -2.81 -8.08 3.53
CA SER A 297 -3.54 -7.40 2.47
C SER A 297 -2.78 -7.28 1.15
N SER A 298 -3.47 -7.50 0.05
CA SER A 298 -3.01 -7.33 -1.32
C SER A 298 -3.32 -5.95 -1.92
N TYR A 299 -3.78 -4.98 -1.14
CA TYR A 299 -4.13 -3.64 -1.61
C TYR A 299 -3.01 -2.93 -2.38
N GLN A 300 -1.77 -3.29 -2.16
CA GLN A 300 -0.61 -2.70 -2.85
C GLN A 300 -0.53 -3.10 -4.33
N HIS A 301 -1.05 -4.28 -4.67
CA HIS A 301 -0.92 -4.92 -5.98
C HIS A 301 -2.28 -5.32 -6.56
N GLY A 302 -3.36 -4.70 -6.07
CA GLY A 302 -4.71 -5.04 -6.47
C GLY A 302 -5.26 -4.19 -7.63
N TRP A 303 -6.51 -4.47 -7.98
CA TRP A 303 -7.23 -3.83 -9.07
C TRP A 303 -7.93 -2.53 -8.69
N TRP A 304 -8.07 -2.24 -7.40
CA TRP A 304 -8.90 -1.15 -6.92
C TRP A 304 -8.55 0.23 -7.51
N GLY A 305 -7.28 0.51 -7.75
CA GLY A 305 -6.86 1.77 -8.38
C GLY A 305 -7.29 1.86 -9.85
N TYR A 306 -7.33 0.74 -10.57
CA TYR A 306 -7.80 0.67 -11.96
C TYR A 306 -9.30 0.83 -12.03
N VAL A 307 -10.06 0.10 -11.20
CA VAL A 307 -11.52 0.25 -11.07
C VAL A 307 -11.88 1.69 -10.74
N HIS A 308 -11.24 2.28 -9.74
CA HIS A 308 -11.48 3.66 -9.33
C HIS A 308 -11.27 4.65 -10.47
N LYS A 309 -10.18 4.51 -11.22
CA LYS A 309 -9.86 5.41 -12.34
C LYS A 309 -10.84 5.24 -13.50
N ASP A 310 -11.17 4.02 -13.88
CA ASP A 310 -12.07 3.71 -14.99
C ASP A 310 -13.49 4.23 -14.72
N ILE A 311 -14.04 3.91 -13.56
CA ILE A 311 -15.38 4.36 -13.15
C ILE A 311 -15.49 5.88 -13.10
N ARG A 312 -14.49 6.59 -12.54
CA ARG A 312 -14.46 8.05 -12.51
C ARG A 312 -14.41 8.64 -13.93
N ALA A 313 -13.61 8.05 -14.81
CA ALA A 313 -13.53 8.50 -16.20
C ALA A 313 -14.86 8.29 -16.95
N ILE A 314 -15.59 7.21 -16.65
CA ILE A 314 -16.92 6.96 -17.22
C ILE A 314 -17.94 7.98 -16.68
N LEU A 315 -17.84 8.32 -15.40
CA LEU A 315 -18.66 9.37 -14.77
C LEU A 315 -18.38 10.78 -15.33
N GLY A 316 -17.28 10.96 -16.06
CA GLY A 316 -16.83 12.25 -16.59
C GLY A 316 -15.98 13.06 -15.62
N ASP A 317 -15.51 12.47 -14.54
CA ASP A 317 -14.60 13.13 -13.60
C ASP A 317 -13.21 13.30 -14.23
N PRO A 318 -12.47 14.35 -13.85
CA PRO A 318 -11.08 14.49 -14.26
C PRO A 318 -10.23 13.38 -13.63
N VAL A 319 -9.45 12.67 -14.45
CA VAL A 319 -8.50 11.66 -14.02
C VAL A 319 -7.09 11.99 -14.51
N ALA A 320 -6.09 11.77 -13.69
CA ALA A 320 -4.70 12.01 -14.07
C ALA A 320 -4.21 10.95 -15.06
N GLY A 321 -3.47 11.41 -16.07
CA GLY A 321 -2.91 10.57 -17.14
C GLY A 321 -3.95 10.08 -18.14
N PRO A 322 -3.54 9.76 -19.36
CA PRO A 322 -4.44 9.29 -20.39
C PRO A 322 -5.00 7.91 -20.05
N LEU A 323 -6.24 7.66 -20.46
CA LEU A 323 -6.83 6.34 -20.54
C LEU A 323 -6.80 5.88 -22.00
N GLY A 324 -6.16 4.73 -22.26
CA GLY A 324 -6.18 4.13 -23.60
C GLY A 324 -7.56 3.59 -23.97
N ALA A 325 -8.33 3.14 -22.97
CA ALA A 325 -9.70 2.67 -23.13
C ALA A 325 -10.48 2.90 -21.82
N LYS A 326 -11.81 2.95 -21.93
CA LYS A 326 -12.75 2.83 -20.81
C LYS A 326 -13.35 1.43 -20.84
N PHE A 327 -13.34 0.73 -19.75
CA PHE A 327 -13.64 -0.70 -19.71
C PHE A 327 -15.08 -1.00 -19.29
N CYS A 328 -15.54 -0.48 -18.18
CA CYS A 328 -16.89 -0.79 -17.69
C CYS A 328 -17.94 -0.40 -18.74
N GLY A 329 -18.70 -1.40 -19.19
CA GLY A 329 -19.70 -1.23 -20.24
C GLY A 329 -19.14 -0.71 -21.58
N GLY A 330 -17.83 -0.85 -21.83
CA GLY A 330 -17.15 -0.30 -23.00
C GLY A 330 -17.14 1.24 -23.00
N GLY A 331 -17.20 1.87 -21.84
CA GLY A 331 -17.23 3.33 -21.65
C GLY A 331 -18.62 3.95 -21.69
N ASP A 332 -19.67 3.17 -21.94
CA ASP A 332 -21.04 3.64 -21.89
C ASP A 332 -21.60 3.55 -20.46
N LEU A 333 -22.07 4.66 -19.92
CA LEU A 333 -22.51 4.75 -18.53
C LEU A 333 -23.74 3.86 -18.24
N THR A 334 -24.66 3.73 -19.16
CA THR A 334 -25.87 2.90 -18.98
C THR A 334 -25.51 1.43 -18.98
N ARG A 335 -24.64 1.01 -19.89
CA ARG A 335 -24.11 -0.36 -19.93
C ARG A 335 -23.26 -0.67 -18.71
N CYS A 336 -22.40 0.28 -18.28
CA CYS A 336 -21.61 0.12 -17.07
C CYS A 336 -22.53 -0.12 -15.86
N ARG A 337 -23.58 0.70 -15.71
CA ARG A 337 -24.57 0.50 -14.64
C ARG A 337 -25.19 -0.91 -14.67
N GLN A 338 -25.53 -1.43 -15.85
CA GLN A 338 -26.07 -2.78 -15.98
C GLN A 338 -25.04 -3.84 -15.56
N VAL A 339 -23.80 -3.72 -16.00
CA VAL A 339 -22.68 -4.60 -15.61
C VAL A 339 -22.51 -4.62 -14.09
N LEU A 340 -22.56 -3.45 -13.43
CA LEU A 340 -22.47 -3.35 -11.98
C LEU A 340 -23.64 -4.04 -11.27
N LEU A 341 -24.86 -3.82 -11.71
CA LEU A 341 -26.05 -4.41 -11.09
C LEU A 341 -26.15 -5.92 -11.29
N ASP A 342 -25.79 -6.42 -12.47
CA ASP A 342 -25.81 -7.86 -12.77
C ASP A 342 -24.78 -8.60 -11.91
N SER A 343 -23.55 -8.09 -11.84
CA SER A 343 -22.50 -8.67 -11.03
C SER A 343 -22.79 -8.55 -9.52
N LEU A 344 -23.37 -7.43 -9.06
CA LEU A 344 -23.79 -7.27 -7.67
C LEU A 344 -24.90 -8.24 -7.28
N THR A 345 -25.89 -8.44 -8.16
CA THR A 345 -27.00 -9.38 -7.92
C THR A 345 -26.47 -10.81 -7.73
N GLN A 346 -25.55 -11.23 -8.59
CA GLN A 346 -24.91 -12.54 -8.49
C GLN A 346 -24.08 -12.68 -7.19
N ALA A 347 -23.35 -11.65 -6.83
CA ALA A 347 -22.52 -11.63 -5.63
C ALA A 347 -23.36 -11.69 -4.34
N ALA A 348 -24.43 -10.90 -4.28
CA ALA A 348 -25.31 -10.85 -3.12
C ALA A 348 -25.99 -12.21 -2.81
N ALA A 349 -26.21 -13.02 -3.85
CA ALA A 349 -26.79 -14.36 -3.72
C ALA A 349 -25.80 -15.43 -3.21
N GLN A 350 -24.49 -15.13 -3.16
CA GLN A 350 -23.51 -16.12 -2.70
C GLN A 350 -23.58 -16.33 -1.20
N PRO A 351 -23.68 -17.58 -0.71
CA PRO A 351 -23.62 -17.87 0.71
C PRO A 351 -22.21 -17.62 1.27
N ALA A 352 -22.12 -17.37 2.57
CA ALA A 352 -20.83 -17.11 3.23
C ALA A 352 -19.82 -18.24 2.99
N SER A 353 -20.25 -19.50 2.95
CA SER A 353 -19.37 -20.65 2.68
C SER A 353 -18.79 -20.70 1.26
N ALA A 354 -19.41 -20.01 0.31
CA ALA A 354 -18.86 -19.88 -1.04
C ALA A 354 -17.87 -18.72 -1.15
N VAL A 355 -18.11 -17.64 -0.40
CA VAL A 355 -17.22 -16.47 -0.35
C VAL A 355 -15.99 -16.77 0.50
N TYR A 356 -16.16 -17.49 1.59
CA TYR A 356 -15.11 -17.90 2.55
C TYR A 356 -15.10 -19.44 2.64
N PRO A 357 -14.44 -20.12 1.70
CA PRO A 357 -14.53 -21.59 1.59
C PRO A 357 -13.88 -22.36 2.74
N GLY A 358 -13.12 -21.65 3.59
CA GLY A 358 -12.35 -22.27 4.67
C GLY A 358 -11.03 -22.87 4.19
N ASP A 359 -10.20 -23.24 5.14
CA ASP A 359 -8.88 -23.86 4.94
C ASP A 359 -8.44 -24.67 6.19
N ALA A 360 -7.15 -24.94 6.32
CA ALA A 360 -6.59 -25.65 7.49
C ALA A 360 -6.71 -24.85 8.81
N ASN A 361 -6.99 -23.54 8.76
CA ASN A 361 -7.07 -22.67 9.93
C ASN A 361 -8.51 -22.22 10.23
N CYS A 362 -9.37 -22.14 9.21
CA CYS A 362 -10.68 -21.52 9.30
C CYS A 362 -11.78 -22.43 8.72
N SER A 363 -12.93 -22.47 9.40
CA SER A 363 -14.10 -23.16 8.89
C SER A 363 -14.73 -22.42 7.71
N ALA A 364 -15.39 -23.14 6.81
CA ALA A 364 -16.13 -22.53 5.71
C ALA A 364 -17.25 -21.63 6.24
N GLY A 365 -17.33 -20.42 5.70
CA GLY A 365 -18.30 -19.40 6.11
C GLY A 365 -17.84 -18.52 7.26
N ASP A 366 -16.71 -18.80 7.89
CA ASP A 366 -16.15 -17.97 8.96
C ASP A 366 -15.42 -16.76 8.38
N GLN A 367 -16.18 -15.70 8.18
CA GLN A 367 -15.70 -14.44 7.62
C GLN A 367 -14.58 -13.79 8.46
N TRP A 368 -14.75 -13.80 9.79
CA TRP A 368 -13.78 -13.18 10.67
C TRP A 368 -12.44 -13.93 10.64
N CYS A 369 -12.50 -15.25 10.70
CA CYS A 369 -11.30 -16.08 10.59
C CYS A 369 -10.64 -15.94 9.20
N ALA A 370 -11.41 -15.88 8.13
CA ALA A 370 -10.87 -15.69 6.78
C ALA A 370 -10.05 -14.40 6.64
N ASP A 371 -10.41 -13.35 7.37
CA ASP A 371 -9.68 -12.08 7.39
C ASP A 371 -8.45 -12.08 8.31
N THR A 372 -8.23 -13.14 9.08
CA THR A 372 -7.12 -13.22 10.03
C THR A 372 -5.78 -13.35 9.30
N ILE A 373 -4.81 -12.55 9.72
CA ILE A 373 -3.40 -12.68 9.32
C ILE A 373 -2.75 -13.65 10.30
N ILE A 374 -2.17 -14.76 9.80
CA ILE A 374 -1.61 -15.81 10.64
C ILE A 374 -0.11 -15.90 10.43
N GLN A 375 0.64 -15.62 11.48
CA GLN A 375 2.08 -15.79 11.51
C GLN A 375 2.42 -17.19 12.03
N THR A 376 3.08 -17.98 11.19
CA THR A 376 3.55 -19.32 11.55
C THR A 376 5.06 -19.28 11.74
N PRO A 377 5.59 -19.79 12.86
CA PRO A 377 7.02 -19.82 13.10
C PRO A 377 7.74 -20.73 12.10
N LEU A 378 8.95 -20.32 11.70
CA LEU A 378 9.80 -21.04 10.75
C LEU A 378 11.09 -21.48 11.43
N GLY A 379 11.60 -22.66 11.02
CA GLY A 379 12.99 -23.03 11.19
C GLY A 379 13.52 -23.04 12.64
N GLY A 380 13.00 -23.89 13.51
CA GLY A 380 13.51 -24.08 14.86
C GLY A 380 13.06 -23.05 15.90
N ILE A 381 12.30 -22.04 15.51
CA ILE A 381 11.60 -21.15 16.45
C ILE A 381 10.34 -21.89 16.93
N THR A 382 10.23 -22.08 18.23
CA THR A 382 9.12 -22.80 18.85
C THR A 382 8.22 -21.82 19.60
N HIS A 383 7.18 -21.33 18.95
CA HIS A 383 6.06 -20.65 19.59
C HIS A 383 4.77 -21.00 18.86
N ASP A 384 3.63 -20.77 19.46
CA ASP A 384 2.35 -20.95 18.81
C ASP A 384 2.15 -20.00 17.65
N LYS A 385 1.25 -20.37 16.73
CA LYS A 385 0.81 -19.47 15.66
C LYS A 385 0.21 -18.20 16.29
N ILE A 386 0.61 -17.05 15.77
CA ILE A 386 0.06 -15.76 16.19
C ILE A 386 -0.92 -15.30 15.13
N SER A 387 -2.15 -15.05 15.56
CA SER A 387 -3.22 -14.50 14.70
C SER A 387 -3.50 -13.05 15.04
N THR A 388 -3.57 -12.21 14.03
CA THR A 388 -3.94 -10.81 14.13
C THR A 388 -5.00 -10.46 13.09
N GLN A 389 -5.91 -9.54 13.42
CA GLN A 389 -7.03 -9.23 12.51
C GLN A 389 -6.67 -8.20 11.45
N ASN A 390 -5.82 -7.25 11.73
CA ASN A 390 -5.55 -6.13 10.83
C ASN A 390 -4.06 -5.89 10.66
N ARG A 391 -3.73 -5.16 9.61
CA ARG A 391 -2.40 -4.62 9.39
C ARG A 391 -2.28 -3.20 9.99
N PRO A 392 -1.09 -2.83 10.43
CA PRO A 392 0.13 -3.64 10.46
C PRO A 392 0.07 -4.69 11.59
N THR A 393 0.76 -5.79 11.39
CA THR A 393 0.95 -6.84 12.41
C THR A 393 1.95 -6.42 13.50
N PHE A 394 2.70 -5.36 13.26
CA PHE A 394 3.61 -4.72 14.21
C PHE A 394 3.26 -3.23 14.29
N GLN A 395 3.08 -2.72 15.52
CA GLN A 395 2.83 -1.31 15.79
C GLN A 395 3.79 -0.82 16.88
N GLN A 396 4.35 0.35 16.66
CA GLN A 396 5.18 1.04 17.65
C GLN A 396 4.79 2.52 17.68
N VAL A 397 4.43 3.01 18.87
CA VAL A 397 4.18 4.43 19.14
C VAL A 397 5.14 4.92 20.19
N VAL A 398 5.94 5.91 19.85
CA VAL A 398 6.98 6.45 20.72
C VAL A 398 6.66 7.92 21.00
N GLU A 399 6.78 8.32 22.27
CA GLU A 399 6.63 9.70 22.72
C GLU A 399 7.95 10.19 23.30
N PHE A 400 8.37 11.37 22.88
CA PHE A 400 9.56 12.07 23.40
C PHE A 400 9.14 13.31 24.20
N PRO A 401 8.83 13.18 25.50
CA PRO A 401 8.43 14.32 26.31
C PRO A 401 9.59 15.27 26.56
N ALA A 402 9.31 16.58 26.57
CA ALA A 402 10.31 17.63 26.86
C ALA A 402 10.94 17.50 28.26
N LYS A 403 10.20 16.91 29.21
CA LYS A 403 10.71 16.51 30.52
C LYS A 403 10.51 15.00 30.66
N ARG A 404 11.59 14.25 30.74
CA ARG A 404 11.50 12.87 31.18
C ARG A 404 11.01 12.85 32.62
N GLY A 405 9.90 12.13 32.89
CA GLY A 405 9.50 11.82 34.24
C GLY A 405 10.69 11.18 34.98
N ALA A 406 10.87 11.50 36.25
CA ALA A 406 11.95 10.93 37.03
C ALA A 406 11.90 9.40 36.94
N THR A 407 12.95 8.87 36.36
CA THR A 407 13.42 7.50 36.53
C THR A 407 12.62 6.38 35.90
N ILE A 408 13.00 6.00 34.67
CA ILE A 408 13.19 4.59 34.39
C ILE A 408 14.65 4.23 34.77
N ALA A 409 15.08 4.58 35.94
CA ALA A 409 16.26 4.00 36.54
C ALA A 409 15.81 2.69 37.18
N ASN A 410 16.32 1.57 36.69
CA ASN A 410 16.15 0.21 37.19
C ASN A 410 14.93 -0.59 36.70
N LEU A 411 14.68 -0.62 35.40
CA LEU A 411 14.08 -1.80 34.80
C LEU A 411 15.17 -2.88 34.73
N ALA A 412 15.20 -3.76 35.74
CA ALA A 412 15.95 -5.01 35.62
C ALA A 412 15.41 -5.77 34.39
N PRO A 413 16.28 -6.36 33.54
CA PRO A 413 15.83 -7.14 32.41
C PRO A 413 14.81 -8.18 32.83
N GLY A 414 13.62 -8.20 32.26
CA GLY A 414 12.58 -9.21 32.51
C GLY A 414 11.39 -8.83 33.38
N LYS A 415 11.23 -7.57 33.82
CA LYS A 415 9.99 -7.15 34.49
C LYS A 415 9.08 -6.39 33.53
N ALA A 416 7.89 -6.92 33.30
CA ALA A 416 6.81 -6.24 32.60
C ALA A 416 6.39 -4.98 33.36
N VAL A 417 6.24 -3.86 32.62
CA VAL A 417 5.65 -2.63 33.16
C VAL A 417 4.14 -2.83 33.15
N THR A 418 3.53 -2.99 34.31
CA THR A 418 2.09 -2.81 34.44
C THR A 418 1.77 -1.33 34.36
N ALA A 419 1.00 -0.94 33.35
CA ALA A 419 0.48 0.41 33.26
C ALA A 419 -0.44 0.65 34.47
N SER A 420 -0.06 1.59 35.31
CA SER A 420 -1.02 2.17 36.25
C SER A 420 -1.89 3.16 35.50
N SER A 421 -3.20 2.97 35.61
CA SER A 421 -4.31 3.77 35.12
C SER A 421 -4.14 5.30 35.32
#